data_93396d667b53fd8d5b54881d2e4691c1
#
_entry.id   93396d667b53fd8d5b54881d2e4691c1
#
_cell.length_a   1.000
_cell.length_b   1.000
_cell.length_c   1.000
_cell.angle_alpha   90.00
_cell.angle_beta   90.00
_cell.angle_gamma   90.00
#
_symmetry.space_group_name_H-M   'P 1'
#
loop_
_entity.id
_entity.type
_entity.pdbx_description
1 polymer ?
#
loop_
_entity_poly.entity_id
_entity_poly.type
_entity_poly.pdbx_seq_one_letter_code
_entity_poly.pdbx_strand_id
1 'polypeptide(L)'
;MAETVEVLITAQNVPSYSHPGDAGADLSSAEALTLAPGQRATVGTGVSIALPDGYVAFVVPRSGLAAKHGITIVNSPGTVDAGYRGELKVTLLNTDLSEPFEIAVGDRIA
;
A
#
# COMPACT_ATOMS: atom_id res chain seq x y z
N MET A 1 3.36 -15.21 -23.57
CA MET A 1 4.49 -14.27 -23.45
C MET A 1 4.07 -13.10 -22.58
N ALA A 2 4.88 -12.77 -21.60
CA ALA A 2 4.59 -11.67 -20.70
C ALA A 2 4.91 -10.33 -21.40
N GLU A 3 3.99 -9.36 -21.24
CA GLU A 3 4.21 -7.99 -21.65
C GLU A 3 4.84 -7.21 -20.49
N THR A 4 5.86 -6.42 -20.78
CA THR A 4 6.52 -5.56 -19.80
C THR A 4 6.08 -4.12 -20.00
N VAL A 5 5.64 -3.49 -18.90
CA VAL A 5 5.25 -2.09 -18.88
C VAL A 5 6.20 -1.34 -17.96
N GLU A 6 6.83 -0.30 -18.49
CA GLU A 6 7.72 0.54 -17.68
C GLU A 6 6.90 1.56 -16.89
N VAL A 7 7.17 1.62 -15.58
CA VAL A 7 6.59 2.62 -14.68
C VAL A 7 7.73 3.37 -14.03
N LEU A 8 7.81 4.67 -14.28
CA LEU A 8 8.80 5.51 -13.62
C LEU A 8 8.41 5.67 -12.15
N ILE A 9 9.40 5.63 -11.28
CA ILE A 9 9.17 5.65 -9.84
C ILE A 9 10.18 6.52 -9.11
N THR A 10 9.70 7.27 -8.11
CA THR A 10 10.55 7.96 -7.14
C THR A 10 10.22 7.39 -5.77
N ALA A 11 11.20 6.79 -5.12
CA ALA A 11 11.00 6.16 -3.82
C ALA A 11 12.33 5.96 -3.09
N GLN A 12 12.31 6.04 -1.76
CA GLN A 12 13.42 5.58 -0.92
C GLN A 12 13.43 4.06 -0.80
N ASN A 13 12.24 3.48 -0.72
CA ASN A 13 12.05 2.03 -0.64
C ASN A 13 11.16 1.61 -1.82
N VAL A 14 11.80 1.15 -2.89
CA VAL A 14 11.11 0.80 -4.13
C VAL A 14 10.25 -0.43 -3.93
N PRO A 15 8.94 -0.37 -4.28
CA PRO A 15 8.08 -1.55 -4.23
C PRO A 15 8.65 -2.69 -5.06
N SER A 16 8.56 -3.89 -4.55
CA SER A 16 9.07 -5.07 -5.22
C SER A 16 8.13 -6.25 -5.06
N TYR A 17 8.16 -7.14 -6.05
CA TYR A 17 7.45 -8.41 -5.97
C TYR A 17 8.29 -9.39 -5.15
N SER A 18 7.71 -9.96 -4.10
CA SER A 18 8.42 -10.87 -3.19
C SER A 18 8.78 -12.20 -3.85
N HIS A 19 7.91 -12.70 -4.73
CA HIS A 19 8.08 -13.98 -5.40
C HIS A 19 7.70 -13.90 -6.86
N PRO A 20 8.29 -14.74 -7.75
CA PRO A 20 7.83 -14.87 -9.14
C PRO A 20 6.34 -15.22 -9.19
N GLY A 21 5.60 -14.53 -10.03
CA GLY A 21 4.16 -14.75 -10.19
C GLY A 21 3.28 -13.98 -9.23
N ASP A 22 3.84 -13.24 -8.27
CA ASP A 22 3.06 -12.36 -7.41
C ASP A 22 2.34 -11.29 -8.22
N ALA A 23 1.07 -11.07 -7.92
CA ALA A 23 0.25 -10.07 -8.61
C ALA A 23 0.55 -8.64 -8.14
N GLY A 24 1.00 -8.48 -6.88
CA GLY A 24 1.23 -7.19 -6.27
C GLY A 24 2.66 -6.98 -5.80
N ALA A 25 3.14 -5.75 -5.94
CA ALA A 25 4.38 -5.30 -5.33
C ALA A 25 4.07 -4.70 -3.96
N ASP A 26 4.94 -4.94 -2.97
CA ASP A 26 4.72 -4.48 -1.61
C ASP A 26 5.02 -2.99 -1.45
N LEU A 27 4.10 -2.27 -0.78
CA LEU A 27 4.31 -0.90 -0.31
C LEU A 27 4.59 -0.91 1.18
N SER A 28 5.63 -0.17 1.58
CA SER A 28 6.04 -0.06 2.98
C SER A 28 5.67 1.30 3.56
N SER A 29 5.42 1.33 4.87
CA SER A 29 5.15 2.57 5.59
C SER A 29 6.40 3.43 5.68
N ALA A 30 6.27 4.73 5.41
CA ALA A 30 7.29 5.73 5.68
C ALA A 30 7.18 6.32 7.09
N GLU A 31 6.15 5.93 7.84
CA GLU A 31 5.83 6.49 9.16
C GLU A 31 5.69 5.39 10.21
N ALA A 32 6.00 5.74 11.45
CA ALA A 32 5.71 4.90 12.62
C ALA A 32 4.47 5.44 13.31
N LEU A 33 3.50 4.57 13.60
CA LEU A 33 2.26 4.94 14.29
C LEU A 33 1.60 3.72 14.90
N THR A 34 0.65 3.97 15.81
CA THR A 34 -0.20 2.94 16.39
C THR A 34 -1.65 3.21 15.99
N LEU A 35 -2.32 2.19 15.46
CA LEU A 35 -3.76 2.24 15.18
C LEU A 35 -4.51 1.58 16.32
N ALA A 36 -5.26 2.37 17.08
CA ALA A 36 -6.18 1.84 18.08
C ALA A 36 -7.33 1.07 17.39
N PRO A 37 -8.01 0.16 18.10
CA PRO A 37 -9.19 -0.50 17.55
C PRO A 37 -10.21 0.51 17.01
N GLY A 38 -10.65 0.30 15.77
CA GLY A 38 -11.59 1.20 15.09
C GLY A 38 -10.98 2.48 14.52
N GLN A 39 -9.70 2.73 14.73
CA GLN A 39 -9.02 3.92 14.24
C GLN A 39 -8.58 3.74 12.79
N ARG A 40 -8.69 4.82 12.01
CA ARG A 40 -8.07 4.91 10.69
C ARG A 40 -7.01 6.00 10.65
N ALA A 41 -6.01 5.83 9.81
CA ALA A 41 -5.01 6.85 9.54
C ALA A 41 -4.52 6.76 8.10
N THR A 42 -4.24 7.90 7.50
CA THR A 42 -3.64 7.97 6.17
C THR A 42 -2.13 8.00 6.33
N VAL A 43 -1.47 6.98 5.79
CA VAL A 43 -0.05 6.72 6.01
C VAL A 43 0.71 6.95 4.71
N GLY A 44 1.80 7.71 4.79
CA GLY A 44 2.69 7.92 3.65
C GLY A 44 3.56 6.72 3.36
N THR A 45 3.89 6.51 2.09
CA THR A 45 4.78 5.44 1.64
C THR A 45 6.11 5.95 1.10
N GLY A 46 6.20 7.26 0.85
CA GLY A 46 7.37 7.86 0.21
C GLY A 46 7.51 7.48 -1.27
N VAL A 47 6.47 6.92 -1.88
CA VAL A 47 6.49 6.43 -3.26
C VAL A 47 5.62 7.30 -4.15
N SER A 48 6.18 7.73 -5.28
CA SER A 48 5.44 8.38 -6.37
C SER A 48 5.72 7.62 -7.66
N ILE A 49 4.70 7.44 -8.48
CA ILE A 49 4.82 6.72 -9.75
C ILE A 49 4.29 7.53 -10.92
N ALA A 50 4.75 7.19 -12.11
CA ALA A 50 4.25 7.74 -13.36
C ALA A 50 3.78 6.59 -14.24
N LEU A 51 2.47 6.35 -14.23
CA LEU A 51 1.86 5.32 -15.05
C LEU A 51 1.73 5.79 -16.51
N PRO A 52 1.96 4.91 -17.48
CA PRO A 52 1.63 5.22 -18.86
C PRO A 52 0.11 5.40 -19.03
N ASP A 53 -0.28 6.19 -20.04
CA ASP A 53 -1.70 6.33 -20.39
C ASP A 53 -2.32 4.97 -20.71
N GLY A 54 -3.56 4.78 -20.32
CA GLY A 54 -4.28 3.53 -20.51
C GLY A 54 -4.05 2.51 -19.40
N TYR A 55 -3.26 2.83 -18.38
CA TYR A 55 -3.01 1.96 -17.23
C TYR A 55 -3.53 2.59 -15.94
N VAL A 56 -3.82 1.74 -14.99
CA VAL A 56 -4.24 2.11 -13.63
C VAL A 56 -3.47 1.26 -12.63
N ALA A 57 -3.18 1.81 -11.46
CA ALA A 57 -2.67 1.01 -10.35
C ALA A 57 -3.73 0.94 -9.25
N PHE A 58 -3.79 -0.20 -8.57
CA PHE A 58 -4.65 -0.39 -7.41
C PHE A 58 -3.80 -0.60 -6.17
N VAL A 59 -4.12 0.14 -5.12
CA VAL A 59 -3.56 -0.07 -3.79
C VAL A 59 -4.55 -0.92 -3.00
N VAL A 60 -4.12 -2.11 -2.61
CA VAL A 60 -5.00 -3.11 -2.00
C VAL A 60 -4.41 -3.63 -0.68
N PRO A 61 -5.27 -4.14 0.23
CA PRO A 61 -4.81 -4.68 1.50
C PRO A 61 -3.95 -5.93 1.34
N ARG A 62 -3.13 -6.18 2.36
CA ARG A 62 -2.36 -7.42 2.48
C ARG A 62 -3.23 -8.46 3.18
N SER A 63 -3.32 -9.66 2.59
CA SER A 63 -4.15 -10.74 3.14
C SER A 63 -3.73 -11.17 4.54
N GLY A 64 -2.43 -11.22 4.82
CA GLY A 64 -1.92 -11.60 6.14
C GLY A 64 -2.28 -10.58 7.24
N LEU A 65 -2.17 -9.30 6.96
CA LEU A 65 -2.59 -8.25 7.89
C LEU A 65 -4.10 -8.26 8.11
N ALA A 66 -4.86 -8.49 7.06
CA ALA A 66 -6.32 -8.57 7.16
C ALA A 66 -6.74 -9.75 8.03
N ALA A 67 -6.20 -10.93 7.77
CA ALA A 67 -6.61 -12.15 8.45
C ALA A 67 -6.15 -12.20 9.91
N LYS A 68 -4.92 -11.77 10.20
CA LYS A 68 -4.32 -11.87 11.54
C LYS A 68 -4.64 -10.70 12.44
N HIS A 69 -4.73 -9.50 11.88
CA HIS A 69 -4.80 -8.25 12.65
C HIS A 69 -6.03 -7.41 12.33
N GLY A 70 -6.83 -7.81 11.35
CA GLY A 70 -8.00 -7.04 10.96
C GLY A 70 -7.68 -5.71 10.30
N ILE A 71 -6.49 -5.57 9.70
CA ILE A 71 -6.07 -4.34 9.05
C ILE A 71 -6.55 -4.34 7.61
N THR A 72 -7.24 -3.28 7.22
CA THR A 72 -7.75 -3.09 5.86
C THR A 72 -7.48 -1.67 5.37
N ILE A 73 -7.83 -1.42 4.12
CA ILE A 73 -7.74 -0.09 3.50
C ILE A 73 -9.15 0.41 3.27
N VAL A 74 -9.45 1.61 3.77
CA VAL A 74 -10.82 2.15 3.79
C VAL A 74 -11.43 2.27 2.40
N ASN A 75 -10.64 2.70 1.43
CA ASN A 75 -11.10 2.91 0.04
C ASN A 75 -10.64 1.81 -0.92
N SER A 76 -10.39 0.61 -0.42
CA SER A 76 -9.92 -0.49 -1.29
C SER A 76 -10.94 -0.85 -2.37
N PRO A 77 -10.49 -1.01 -3.64
CA PRO A 77 -9.14 -0.71 -4.12
C PRO A 77 -8.89 0.79 -4.24
N GLY A 78 -7.77 1.25 -3.73
CA GLY A 78 -7.35 2.63 -3.96
C GLY A 78 -6.90 2.82 -5.40
N THR A 79 -7.59 3.65 -6.14
CA THR A 79 -7.32 3.83 -7.57
C THR A 79 -6.30 4.92 -7.80
N VAL A 80 -5.21 4.59 -8.50
CA VAL A 80 -4.15 5.53 -8.88
C VAL A 80 -4.29 5.81 -10.38
N ASP A 81 -4.64 7.04 -10.71
CA ASP A 81 -4.81 7.47 -12.09
C ASP A 81 -3.45 7.62 -12.81
N ALA A 82 -3.44 7.42 -14.12
CA ALA A 82 -2.23 7.58 -14.91
C ALA A 82 -1.61 8.99 -14.78
N GLY A 83 -2.44 10.01 -14.61
CA GLY A 83 -1.98 11.39 -14.43
C GLY A 83 -1.51 11.76 -13.03
N TYR A 84 -1.70 10.89 -12.05
CA TYR A 84 -1.34 11.19 -10.66
C TYR A 84 0.17 11.08 -10.45
N ARG A 85 0.80 12.13 -9.91
CA ARG A 85 2.24 12.20 -9.65
C ARG A 85 2.57 12.40 -8.17
N GLY A 86 1.56 12.53 -7.32
CA GLY A 86 1.75 12.70 -5.89
C GLY A 86 2.20 11.43 -5.19
N GLU A 87 2.51 11.56 -3.91
CA GLU A 87 2.86 10.42 -3.06
C GLU A 87 1.68 9.46 -2.94
N LEU A 88 1.95 8.17 -3.05
CA LEU A 88 0.99 7.12 -2.75
C LEU A 88 0.81 7.04 -1.24
N LYS A 89 -0.39 7.32 -0.77
CA LYS A 89 -0.77 7.24 0.64
C LYS A 89 -1.81 6.16 0.82
N VAL A 90 -1.78 5.51 1.98
CA VAL A 90 -2.65 4.38 2.29
C VAL A 90 -3.49 4.72 3.51
N THR A 91 -4.81 4.74 3.36
CA THR A 91 -5.71 4.96 4.49
C THR A 91 -6.06 3.62 5.13
N LEU A 92 -5.31 3.28 6.18
CA LEU A 92 -5.46 2.03 6.92
C LEU A 92 -6.55 2.16 7.98
N LEU A 93 -7.25 1.05 8.22
CA LEU A 93 -8.25 0.92 9.26
C LEU A 93 -7.96 -0.34 10.08
N ASN A 94 -7.92 -0.20 11.40
CA ASN A 94 -7.87 -1.34 12.31
C ASN A 94 -9.30 -1.76 12.67
N THR A 95 -9.73 -2.91 12.14
CA THR A 95 -11.07 -3.45 12.40
C THR A 95 -11.11 -4.36 13.63
N ASP A 96 -9.97 -4.63 14.29
CA ASP A 96 -9.96 -5.43 15.50
C ASP A 96 -10.76 -4.73 16.59
N LEU A 97 -11.41 -5.51 17.44
CA LEU A 97 -12.29 -4.96 18.46
C LEU A 97 -11.56 -4.61 19.75
N SER A 98 -10.35 -5.15 19.97
CA SER A 98 -9.64 -5.00 21.24
C SER A 98 -8.17 -4.68 21.12
N GLU A 99 -7.49 -5.13 20.04
CA GLU A 99 -6.04 -5.04 19.96
C GLU A 99 -5.58 -3.86 19.10
N PRO A 100 -4.72 -2.97 19.62
CA PRO A 100 -4.06 -1.96 18.78
C PRO A 100 -3.07 -2.63 17.82
N PHE A 101 -2.76 -1.97 16.73
CA PHE A 101 -1.79 -2.43 15.75
C PHE A 101 -0.68 -1.40 15.60
N GLU A 102 0.56 -1.84 15.82
CA GLU A 102 1.74 -0.99 15.71
C GLU A 102 2.35 -1.12 14.33
N ILE A 103 2.65 0.02 13.72
CA ILE A 103 3.32 0.13 12.41
C ILE A 103 4.66 0.82 12.62
N ALA A 104 5.72 0.18 12.19
CA ALA A 104 7.06 0.77 12.15
C ALA A 104 7.40 1.24 10.74
N VAL A 105 8.33 2.18 10.62
CA VAL A 105 8.90 2.58 9.34
C VAL A 105 9.49 1.35 8.65
N GLY A 106 9.12 1.14 7.39
CA GLY A 106 9.57 -0.01 6.61
C GLY A 106 8.63 -1.21 6.66
N ASP A 107 7.62 -1.22 7.53
CA ASP A 107 6.64 -2.29 7.55
C ASP A 107 5.82 -2.29 6.27
N ARG A 108 5.60 -3.47 5.69
CA ARG A 108 4.76 -3.64 4.50
C ARG A 108 3.30 -3.50 4.89
N ILE A 109 2.60 -2.54 4.28
CA ILE A 109 1.23 -2.18 4.66
C ILE A 109 0.22 -2.33 3.53
N ALA A 110 0.68 -2.52 2.32
CA ALA A 110 -0.21 -2.67 1.16
C ALA A 110 0.47 -3.49 0.06
#